data_d4d948f74217e12b5c9291cc371bf1ca
#
_entry.id   d4d948f74217e12b5c9291cc371bf1ca
#
_cell.length_a   1.000
_cell.length_b   1.000
_cell.length_c   1.000
_cell.angle_alpha   90.00
_cell.angle_beta   90.00
_cell.angle_gamma   90.00
#
_symmetry.space_group_name_H-M   'P 1'
#
loop_
_entity.id
_entity.type
_entity.pdbx_description
1 polymer ?
#
loop_
_entity_poly.entity_id
_entity_poly.type
_entity_poly.pdbx_seq_one_letter_code
_entity_poly.pdbx_strand_id
1 'polypeptide(L)'
;AAKSWSEQTGGTHLKWSPYLGYNIEKDINPKEVVDYLMKNKVCGVANGRAEFGPRALGNRSLLGDVRYDIKDTVNKIKQRELYRPFAPAILEEYADEYFDGHKNEYMQYQSIAKHDYKSVIHVDGTSRCQVVKKDCQSVIRPILEEYFERTGIPMLLNTSLNIKGQPILNDERDV
;
A
#
# COMPACT_ATOMS: atom_id res chain seq x y z
N ALA A 1 21.27 5.03 -14.20
CA ALA A 1 21.19 5.68 -15.52
C ALA A 1 20.84 7.17 -15.42
N ALA A 2 19.68 7.54 -14.82
CA ALA A 2 19.26 8.95 -14.74
C ALA A 2 20.24 9.83 -13.93
N LYS A 3 20.80 9.31 -12.83
CA LYS A 3 21.79 10.03 -12.02
C LYS A 3 23.09 10.26 -12.78
N SER A 4 23.57 9.23 -13.49
CA SER A 4 24.78 9.34 -14.34
C SER A 4 24.60 10.37 -15.46
N TRP A 5 23.40 10.45 -16.07
CA TRP A 5 23.12 11.43 -17.12
C TRP A 5 23.11 12.86 -16.56
N SER A 6 22.49 13.11 -15.40
CA SER A 6 22.47 14.44 -14.77
C SER A 6 23.88 14.92 -14.35
N GLU A 7 24.72 14.00 -13.87
CA GLU A 7 26.11 14.30 -13.52
C GLU A 7 26.95 14.67 -14.73
N GLN A 8 26.73 14.03 -15.88
CA GLN A 8 27.49 14.29 -17.11
C GLN A 8 27.02 15.52 -17.88
N THR A 9 25.75 15.89 -17.77
CA THR A 9 25.15 16.97 -18.56
C THR A 9 24.87 18.25 -17.78
N GLY A 10 25.13 18.27 -16.47
CA GLY A 10 24.77 19.38 -15.59
C GLY A 10 23.26 19.61 -15.46
N GLY A 11 22.45 18.61 -15.85
CA GLY A 11 20.99 18.67 -15.77
C GLY A 11 20.47 18.70 -14.34
N THR A 12 19.26 19.22 -14.17
CA THR A 12 18.57 19.23 -12.86
C THR A 12 18.33 17.81 -12.36
N HIS A 13 18.61 17.56 -11.09
CA HIS A 13 18.27 16.29 -10.44
C HIS A 13 16.76 16.09 -10.48
N LEU A 14 16.30 15.11 -11.25
CA LEU A 14 14.91 14.69 -11.25
C LEU A 14 14.60 14.08 -9.88
N LYS A 15 13.75 14.72 -9.09
CA LYS A 15 13.13 14.07 -7.93
C LYS A 15 12.17 13.03 -8.49
N TRP A 16 12.57 11.76 -8.41
CA TRP A 16 11.71 10.67 -8.82
C TRP A 16 10.56 10.50 -7.81
N SER A 17 9.36 10.32 -8.33
CA SER A 17 8.17 9.97 -7.56
C SER A 17 7.35 8.94 -8.34
N PRO A 18 6.74 7.95 -7.67
CA PRO A 18 5.82 7.03 -8.33
C PRO A 18 4.45 7.68 -8.63
N TYR A 19 4.14 8.84 -8.04
CA TYR A 19 2.83 9.49 -8.12
C TYR A 19 2.78 10.47 -9.29
N LEU A 20 2.60 9.95 -10.51
CA LEU A 20 2.64 10.73 -11.76
C LEU A 20 1.30 10.75 -12.51
N GLY A 21 0.33 9.92 -12.13
CA GLY A 21 -0.96 9.80 -12.79
C GLY A 21 -1.93 10.93 -12.45
N TYR A 22 -3.21 10.71 -12.77
CA TYR A 22 -4.29 11.66 -12.52
C TYR A 22 -4.41 12.00 -11.03
N ASN A 23 -4.70 13.28 -10.74
CA ASN A 23 -4.79 13.78 -9.37
C ASN A 23 -6.27 13.89 -8.94
N ILE A 24 -6.65 13.11 -7.95
CA ILE A 24 -7.96 13.21 -7.29
C ILE A 24 -7.78 14.06 -6.04
N GLU A 25 -8.30 15.28 -6.07
CA GLU A 25 -8.20 16.23 -4.96
C GLU A 25 -9.47 16.15 -4.11
N LYS A 26 -9.42 15.29 -3.09
CA LYS A 26 -10.48 15.20 -2.08
C LYS A 26 -9.86 15.24 -0.69
N ASP A 27 -10.50 15.96 0.20
CA ASP A 27 -10.16 15.91 1.61
C ASP A 27 -10.56 14.54 2.16
N ILE A 28 -9.58 13.75 2.57
CA ILE A 28 -9.80 12.47 3.25
C ILE A 28 -9.51 12.65 4.73
N ASN A 29 -10.49 12.37 5.56
CA ASN A 29 -10.33 12.29 7.00
C ASN A 29 -9.85 10.89 7.39
N PRO A 30 -8.61 10.72 7.87
CA PRO A 30 -8.08 9.41 8.26
C PRO A 30 -8.94 8.68 9.29
N LYS A 31 -9.57 9.41 10.22
CA LYS A 31 -10.45 8.84 11.25
C LYS A 31 -11.66 8.16 10.65
N GLU A 32 -12.32 8.80 9.69
CA GLU A 32 -13.49 8.24 8.99
C GLU A 32 -13.12 7.01 8.17
N VAL A 33 -11.95 7.04 7.51
CA VAL A 33 -11.44 5.87 6.76
C VAL A 33 -11.19 4.70 7.70
N VAL A 34 -10.57 4.95 8.86
CA VAL A 34 -10.30 3.90 9.84
C VAL A 34 -11.58 3.41 10.51
N ASP A 35 -12.55 4.29 10.82
CA ASP A 35 -13.89 3.88 11.29
C ASP A 35 -14.56 2.93 10.31
N TYR A 36 -14.56 3.29 9.03
CA TYR A 36 -15.12 2.46 7.97
C TYR A 36 -14.39 1.12 7.84
N LEU A 37 -13.06 1.15 7.86
CA LEU A 37 -12.19 -0.03 7.76
C LEU A 37 -12.43 -0.99 8.92
N MET A 38 -12.49 -0.49 10.16
CA MET A 38 -12.72 -1.30 11.36
C MET A 38 -14.11 -1.95 11.36
N LYS A 39 -15.12 -1.27 10.81
CA LYS A 39 -16.49 -1.78 10.67
C LYS A 39 -16.63 -2.80 9.55
N ASN A 40 -16.04 -2.52 8.38
CA ASN A 40 -16.26 -3.28 7.14
C ASN A 40 -15.07 -4.19 6.78
N LYS A 41 -13.94 -4.09 7.47
CA LYS A 41 -12.68 -4.83 7.27
C LYS A 41 -11.91 -4.50 5.99
N VAL A 42 -12.55 -3.91 5.00
CA VAL A 42 -11.95 -3.53 3.71
C VAL A 42 -12.45 -2.15 3.30
N CYS A 43 -11.55 -1.31 2.77
CA CYS A 43 -11.87 0.04 2.29
C CYS A 43 -11.07 0.36 1.02
N GLY A 44 -11.75 0.88 -0.03
CA GLY A 44 -11.10 1.46 -1.19
C GLY A 44 -10.67 2.89 -0.93
N VAL A 45 -9.46 3.26 -1.31
CA VAL A 45 -8.90 4.61 -1.20
C VAL A 45 -8.44 5.09 -2.56
N ALA A 46 -9.00 6.23 -3.00
CA ALA A 46 -8.59 6.93 -4.22
C ALA A 46 -8.40 8.42 -3.89
N ASN A 47 -7.14 8.85 -3.80
CA ASN A 47 -6.77 10.24 -3.46
C ASN A 47 -5.39 10.60 -4.00
N GLY A 48 -5.13 11.90 -4.20
CA GLY A 48 -3.86 12.37 -4.73
C GLY A 48 -3.57 11.85 -6.15
N ARG A 49 -2.33 11.90 -6.58
CA ARG A 49 -1.90 11.41 -7.88
C ARG A 49 -1.86 9.88 -7.91
N ALA A 50 -2.43 9.29 -8.97
CA ALA A 50 -2.33 7.85 -9.19
C ALA A 50 -0.87 7.40 -9.30
N GLU A 51 -0.59 6.19 -8.82
CA GLU A 51 0.71 5.57 -8.97
C GLU A 51 0.98 5.22 -10.44
N PHE A 52 2.20 5.49 -10.89
CA PHE A 52 2.71 5.06 -12.19
C PHE A 52 3.52 3.78 -12.00
N GLY A 53 2.91 2.64 -12.31
CA GLY A 53 3.54 1.33 -12.14
C GLY A 53 2.55 0.23 -11.76
N PRO A 54 3.05 -1.00 -11.53
CA PRO A 54 2.21 -2.18 -11.31
C PRO A 54 1.72 -2.33 -9.85
N ARG A 55 2.06 -1.42 -8.95
CA ARG A 55 1.73 -1.50 -7.52
C ARG A 55 0.98 -0.28 -7.05
N ALA A 56 -0.07 -0.49 -6.27
CA ALA A 56 -0.69 0.56 -5.49
C ALA A 56 0.17 0.84 -4.24
N LEU A 57 0.43 2.12 -4.01
CA LEU A 57 1.29 2.59 -2.91
C LEU A 57 0.54 3.54 -1.97
N GLY A 58 -0.81 3.48 -1.98
CA GLY A 58 -1.66 4.19 -1.06
C GLY A 58 -2.66 5.16 -1.70
N ASN A 59 -2.43 5.61 -2.94
CA ASN A 59 -3.32 6.58 -3.61
C ASN A 59 -4.41 5.92 -4.46
N ARG A 60 -4.22 4.67 -4.87
CA ARG A 60 -5.21 3.83 -5.58
C ARG A 60 -5.19 2.44 -4.96
N SER A 61 -5.59 2.37 -3.71
CA SER A 61 -5.42 1.19 -2.86
C SER A 61 -6.74 0.62 -2.38
N LEU A 62 -6.81 -0.68 -2.32
CA LEU A 62 -7.76 -1.41 -1.49
C LEU A 62 -7.03 -1.81 -0.21
N LEU A 63 -7.44 -1.22 0.91
CA LEU A 63 -6.87 -1.45 2.24
C LEU A 63 -7.69 -2.49 2.99
N GLY A 64 -7.03 -3.28 3.83
CA GLY A 64 -7.70 -4.30 4.62
C GLY A 64 -7.17 -4.38 6.06
N ASP A 65 -8.08 -4.69 6.97
CA ASP A 65 -7.81 -4.84 8.41
C ASP A 65 -7.14 -6.18 8.68
N VAL A 66 -5.84 -6.14 8.99
CA VAL A 66 -5.01 -7.34 9.19
C VAL A 66 -5.30 -8.11 10.48
N ARG A 67 -6.15 -7.59 11.37
CA ARG A 67 -6.62 -8.32 12.57
C ARG A 67 -7.44 -9.56 12.21
N TYR A 68 -7.95 -9.61 10.99
CA TYR A 68 -8.79 -10.69 10.48
C TYR A 68 -8.11 -11.39 9.30
N ASP A 69 -8.38 -12.67 9.13
CA ASP A 69 -8.01 -13.37 7.89
C ASP A 69 -9.02 -13.03 6.79
N ILE A 70 -8.71 -11.97 6.04
CA ILE A 70 -9.58 -11.42 4.97
C ILE A 70 -9.07 -11.73 3.57
N LYS A 71 -8.04 -12.58 3.43
CA LYS A 71 -7.43 -12.91 2.14
C LYS A 71 -8.46 -13.36 1.10
N ASP A 72 -9.32 -14.29 1.48
CA ASP A 72 -10.35 -14.81 0.58
C ASP A 72 -11.41 -13.74 0.23
N THR A 73 -11.79 -12.92 1.20
CA THR A 73 -12.73 -11.81 0.98
C THR A 73 -12.18 -10.81 -0.03
N VAL A 74 -10.93 -10.38 0.13
CA VAL A 74 -10.30 -9.43 -0.78
C VAL A 74 -10.09 -10.07 -2.17
N ASN A 75 -9.72 -11.34 -2.27
CA ASN A 75 -9.60 -12.04 -3.54
C ASN A 75 -10.95 -12.17 -4.27
N LYS A 76 -12.06 -12.40 -3.55
CA LYS A 76 -13.42 -12.39 -4.12
C LYS A 76 -13.81 -11.01 -4.64
N ILE A 77 -13.56 -9.93 -3.89
CA ILE A 77 -13.78 -8.55 -4.35
C ILE A 77 -13.00 -8.28 -5.64
N LYS A 78 -11.75 -8.73 -5.70
CA LYS A 78 -10.88 -8.57 -6.88
C LYS A 78 -11.20 -9.55 -8.02
N GLN A 79 -12.15 -10.47 -7.84
CA GLN A 79 -12.53 -11.49 -8.82
C GLN A 79 -11.34 -12.31 -9.32
N ARG A 80 -10.46 -12.72 -8.40
CA ARG A 80 -9.24 -13.46 -8.73
C ARG A 80 -9.10 -14.73 -7.87
N GLU A 81 -8.11 -15.53 -8.17
CA GLU A 81 -7.83 -16.82 -7.54
C GLU A 81 -7.56 -16.64 -6.03
N LEU A 82 -8.20 -17.46 -5.17
CA LEU A 82 -8.14 -17.33 -3.70
C LEU A 82 -6.75 -17.58 -3.12
N TYR A 83 -5.88 -18.32 -3.81
CA TYR A 83 -4.51 -18.58 -3.35
C TYR A 83 -3.57 -17.39 -3.47
N ARG A 84 -3.96 -16.33 -4.21
CA ARG A 84 -3.06 -15.19 -4.45
C ARG A 84 -2.78 -14.42 -3.16
N PRO A 85 -1.49 -14.15 -2.87
CA PRO A 85 -1.11 -13.44 -1.67
C PRO A 85 -1.35 -11.94 -1.78
N PHE A 86 -1.35 -11.29 -0.61
CA PHE A 86 -1.32 -9.85 -0.45
C PHE A 86 -0.07 -9.41 0.30
N ALA A 87 0.16 -8.11 0.31
CA ALA A 87 1.27 -7.48 0.99
C ALA A 87 0.75 -6.39 1.95
N PRO A 88 1.44 -6.15 3.08
CA PRO A 88 1.11 -5.03 3.95
C PRO A 88 1.77 -3.74 3.48
N ALA A 89 1.14 -2.61 3.80
CA ALA A 89 1.81 -1.34 4.01
C ALA A 89 2.04 -1.18 5.51
N ILE A 90 3.26 -0.86 5.92
CA ILE A 90 3.68 -0.75 7.32
C ILE A 90 4.38 0.57 7.57
N LEU A 91 4.16 1.16 8.76
CA LEU A 91 4.90 2.34 9.20
C LEU A 91 6.39 2.04 9.29
N GLU A 92 7.24 2.93 8.78
CA GLU A 92 8.70 2.79 8.70
C GLU A 92 9.32 2.43 10.06
N GLU A 93 8.82 3.04 11.13
CA GLU A 93 9.34 2.89 12.49
C GLU A 93 9.24 1.46 13.03
N TYR A 94 8.29 0.69 12.51
CA TYR A 94 8.01 -0.67 12.96
C TYR A 94 8.41 -1.75 11.95
N ALA A 95 8.91 -1.35 10.78
CA ALA A 95 9.16 -2.29 9.70
C ALA A 95 10.18 -3.39 10.09
N ASP A 96 11.23 -3.04 10.85
CA ASP A 96 12.24 -4.00 11.31
C ASP A 96 11.78 -4.89 12.48
N GLU A 97 10.80 -4.45 13.24
CA GLU A 97 10.18 -5.27 14.29
C GLU A 97 9.35 -6.40 13.66
N TYR A 98 8.61 -6.11 12.59
CA TYR A 98 7.66 -7.05 11.97
C TYR A 98 8.24 -7.89 10.85
N PHE A 99 9.29 -7.42 10.16
CA PHE A 99 9.88 -8.09 9.00
C PHE A 99 11.40 -8.07 9.03
N ASP A 100 12.02 -9.16 8.66
CA ASP A 100 13.46 -9.29 8.50
C ASP A 100 13.87 -9.30 7.02
N GLY A 101 15.08 -8.80 6.71
CA GLY A 101 15.60 -8.69 5.36
C GLY A 101 15.29 -7.37 4.65
N HIS A 102 15.55 -7.32 3.34
CA HIS A 102 15.37 -6.11 2.54
C HIS A 102 13.91 -5.74 2.35
N LYS A 103 13.60 -4.47 2.49
CA LYS A 103 12.28 -3.87 2.27
C LYS A 103 12.43 -2.43 1.80
N ASN A 104 11.41 -1.94 1.09
CA ASN A 104 11.39 -0.55 0.61
C ASN A 104 9.96 -0.04 0.42
N GLU A 105 9.83 1.19 -0.08
CA GLU A 105 8.54 1.85 -0.31
C GLU A 105 7.75 1.26 -1.47
N TYR A 106 8.35 0.37 -2.31
CA TYR A 106 7.81 -0.03 -3.62
C TYR A 106 7.41 -1.50 -3.72
N MET A 107 7.39 -2.25 -2.61
CA MET A 107 7.06 -3.69 -2.60
C MET A 107 7.95 -4.54 -3.53
N GLN A 108 9.23 -4.21 -3.66
CA GLN A 108 10.14 -4.87 -4.59
C GLN A 108 10.85 -6.10 -4.00
N TYR A 109 10.98 -6.17 -2.68
CA TYR A 109 11.72 -7.22 -1.99
C TYR A 109 10.79 -8.13 -1.18
N GLN A 110 11.21 -9.37 -1.03
CA GLN A 110 10.61 -10.30 -0.07
C GLN A 110 11.37 -10.22 1.25
N SER A 111 10.63 -10.13 2.33
CA SER A 111 11.12 -10.11 3.70
C SER A 111 10.50 -11.26 4.48
N ILE A 112 11.20 -11.76 5.50
CA ILE A 112 10.69 -12.82 6.37
C ILE A 112 9.80 -12.18 7.44
N ALA A 113 8.58 -12.68 7.61
CA ALA A 113 7.67 -12.20 8.62
C ALA A 113 8.07 -12.73 10.02
N LYS A 114 8.01 -11.85 11.03
CA LYS A 114 8.28 -12.19 12.44
C LYS A 114 7.00 -12.43 13.26
N HIS A 115 5.84 -12.11 12.69
CA HIS A 115 4.52 -12.23 13.32
C HIS A 115 3.54 -12.89 12.36
N ASP A 116 2.54 -13.60 12.89
CA ASP A 116 1.57 -14.34 12.06
C ASP A 116 0.33 -13.47 11.75
N TYR A 117 0.39 -12.71 10.65
CA TYR A 117 -0.74 -11.98 10.07
C TYR A 117 -1.17 -12.62 8.76
N LYS A 118 -2.04 -13.63 8.83
CA LYS A 118 -2.44 -14.53 7.73
C LYS A 118 -2.86 -13.83 6.43
N SER A 119 -3.47 -12.64 6.54
CA SER A 119 -3.92 -11.88 5.37
C SER A 119 -2.79 -11.33 4.51
N VAL A 120 -1.60 -11.14 5.07
CA VAL A 120 -0.48 -10.43 4.41
C VAL A 120 0.83 -11.22 4.41
N ILE A 121 0.82 -12.42 4.98
CA ILE A 121 1.95 -13.33 4.98
C ILE A 121 1.69 -14.47 4.01
N HIS A 122 2.68 -14.81 3.19
CA HIS A 122 2.62 -15.90 2.25
C HIS A 122 2.78 -17.25 2.98
N VAL A 123 2.44 -18.33 2.31
CA VAL A 123 2.51 -19.68 2.86
C VAL A 123 3.94 -20.12 3.25
N ASP A 124 4.95 -19.48 2.66
CA ASP A 124 6.37 -19.70 2.94
C ASP A 124 6.93 -18.80 4.06
N GLY A 125 6.06 -18.06 4.76
CA GLY A 125 6.46 -17.14 5.84
C GLY A 125 7.03 -15.79 5.34
N THR A 126 7.00 -15.50 4.04
CA THR A 126 7.50 -14.26 3.49
C THR A 126 6.38 -13.25 3.22
N SER A 127 6.77 -11.99 3.01
CA SER A 127 5.89 -10.93 2.53
C SER A 127 6.67 -9.86 1.75
N ARG A 128 5.97 -9.14 0.85
CA ARG A 128 6.54 -8.00 0.12
C ARG A 128 5.99 -6.69 0.69
N CYS A 129 6.44 -6.32 1.88
CA CYS A 129 5.90 -5.15 2.55
C CYS A 129 6.27 -3.83 1.83
N GLN A 130 5.32 -2.90 1.85
CA GLN A 130 5.57 -1.49 1.53
C GLN A 130 5.96 -0.77 2.83
N VAL A 131 7.16 -0.19 2.87
CA VAL A 131 7.57 0.68 3.97
C VAL A 131 7.03 2.09 3.71
N VAL A 132 6.20 2.59 4.61
CA VAL A 132 5.59 3.92 4.49
C VAL A 132 6.36 4.91 5.37
N LYS A 133 7.17 5.74 4.72
CA LYS A 133 8.03 6.73 5.38
C LYS A 133 7.24 7.91 5.93
N LYS A 134 7.85 8.65 6.87
CA LYS A 134 7.25 9.87 7.47
C LYS A 134 6.97 10.96 6.45
N ASP A 135 7.81 11.10 5.43
CA ASP A 135 7.68 12.08 4.36
C ASP A 135 6.88 11.56 3.14
N CYS A 136 6.19 10.43 3.31
CA CYS A 136 5.34 9.84 2.27
C CYS A 136 4.23 10.81 1.86
N GLN A 137 4.13 11.08 0.55
CA GLN A 137 3.13 12.00 -0.01
C GLN A 137 1.73 11.38 -0.17
N SER A 138 1.59 10.08 0.14
CA SER A 138 0.32 9.39 0.04
C SER A 138 -0.49 9.52 1.33
N VAL A 139 -1.81 9.59 1.17
CA VAL A 139 -2.79 9.56 2.26
C VAL A 139 -2.72 8.29 3.13
N ILE A 140 -2.03 7.24 2.66
CA ILE A 140 -1.87 6.00 3.42
C ILE A 140 -1.11 6.22 4.73
N ARG A 141 -0.19 7.20 4.79
CA ARG A 141 0.59 7.46 6.00
C ARG A 141 -0.30 7.89 7.18
N PRO A 142 -1.10 8.95 7.10
CA PRO A 142 -1.99 9.34 8.19
C PRO A 142 -3.08 8.28 8.50
N ILE A 143 -3.52 7.50 7.51
CA ILE A 143 -4.45 6.38 7.76
C ILE A 143 -3.78 5.30 8.61
N LEU A 144 -2.52 4.94 8.33
CA LEU A 144 -1.77 3.97 9.12
C LEU A 144 -1.50 4.46 10.55
N GLU A 145 -1.18 5.73 10.72
CA GLU A 145 -0.97 6.34 12.05
C GLU A 145 -2.25 6.26 12.90
N GLU A 146 -3.38 6.67 12.35
CA GLU A 146 -4.68 6.59 13.02
C GLU A 146 -5.07 5.12 13.32
N TYR A 147 -4.82 4.20 12.40
CA TYR A 147 -5.09 2.78 12.61
C TYR A 147 -4.20 2.21 13.72
N PHE A 148 -2.92 2.59 13.75
CA PHE A 148 -1.98 2.19 14.80
C PHE A 148 -2.39 2.72 16.18
N GLU A 149 -2.79 3.99 16.28
CA GLU A 149 -3.28 4.57 17.55
C GLU A 149 -4.44 3.78 18.13
N ARG A 150 -5.33 3.27 17.28
CA ARG A 150 -6.53 2.54 17.74
C ARG A 150 -6.32 1.05 17.99
N THR A 151 -5.37 0.44 17.30
CA THR A 151 -5.23 -1.03 17.31
C THR A 151 -3.91 -1.52 17.86
N GLY A 152 -2.90 -0.67 17.95
CA GLY A 152 -1.52 -1.04 18.26
C GLY A 152 -0.82 -1.81 17.13
N ILE A 153 -1.44 -1.92 15.93
CA ILE A 153 -0.89 -2.65 14.79
C ILE A 153 -0.45 -1.63 13.73
N PRO A 154 0.86 -1.57 13.38
CA PRO A 154 1.40 -0.51 12.52
C PRO A 154 1.23 -0.78 11.02
N MET A 155 0.36 -1.70 10.61
CA MET A 155 0.22 -2.10 9.21
C MET A 155 -1.21 -2.41 8.82
N LEU A 156 -1.49 -2.26 7.51
CA LEU A 156 -2.73 -2.66 6.83
C LEU A 156 -2.39 -3.51 5.62
N LEU A 157 -3.28 -4.43 5.23
CA LEU A 157 -3.21 -5.03 3.90
C LEU A 157 -3.33 -3.93 2.85
N ASN A 158 -2.43 -3.92 1.87
CA ASN A 158 -2.47 -2.99 0.73
C ASN A 158 -2.41 -3.75 -0.60
N THR A 159 -3.40 -3.51 -1.45
CA THR A 159 -3.43 -4.03 -2.82
C THR A 159 -4.03 -2.99 -3.77
N SER A 160 -3.83 -3.17 -5.07
CA SER A 160 -4.33 -2.24 -6.09
C SER A 160 -5.85 -2.16 -6.12
N LEU A 161 -6.38 -0.95 -6.29
CA LEU A 161 -7.81 -0.70 -6.46
C LEU A 161 -8.21 -1.00 -7.92
N ASN A 162 -8.47 -2.25 -8.20
CA ASN A 162 -8.95 -2.78 -9.48
C ASN A 162 -9.49 -4.21 -9.31
N ILE A 163 -10.27 -4.67 -10.28
CA ILE A 163 -10.68 -6.08 -10.42
C ILE A 163 -9.86 -6.78 -11.50
N LYS A 164 -9.99 -8.11 -11.58
CA LYS A 164 -9.27 -8.93 -12.58
C LYS A 164 -9.52 -8.43 -14.00
N GLY A 165 -8.45 -8.29 -14.76
CA GLY A 165 -8.51 -7.86 -16.17
C GLY A 165 -8.59 -6.35 -16.37
N GLN A 166 -8.69 -5.56 -15.31
CA GLN A 166 -8.70 -4.10 -15.38
C GLN A 166 -7.37 -3.51 -14.88
N PRO A 167 -6.93 -2.36 -15.42
CA PRO A 167 -5.81 -1.61 -14.88
C PRO A 167 -6.14 -1.08 -13.47
N ILE A 168 -5.13 -0.57 -12.77
CA ILE A 168 -5.34 0.18 -11.53
C ILE A 168 -6.15 1.44 -11.88
N LEU A 169 -7.15 1.75 -11.07
CA LEU A 169 -7.96 2.95 -11.18
C LEU A 169 -7.06 4.19 -11.34
N ASN A 170 -7.30 5.00 -12.34
CA ASN A 170 -6.54 6.23 -12.58
C ASN A 170 -7.34 7.46 -12.15
N ASP A 171 -8.59 7.57 -12.58
CA ASP A 171 -9.45 8.71 -12.28
C ASP A 171 -10.86 8.30 -11.80
N GLU A 172 -11.71 9.28 -11.53
CA GLU A 172 -13.06 9.06 -10.99
C GLU A 172 -14.00 8.35 -11.97
N ARG A 173 -13.69 8.32 -13.25
CA ARG A 173 -14.49 7.65 -14.30
C ARG A 173 -14.28 6.15 -14.34
N ASP A 174 -13.24 5.68 -13.67
CA ASP A 174 -12.90 4.25 -13.59
C ASP A 174 -13.64 3.53 -12.45
N VAL A 175 -14.47 4.25 -11.66
CA VAL A 175 -15.20 3.72 -10.47
C VAL A 175 -16.52 3.07 -10.85
#